data_0edd507edc1573488e40e60234312c53
#
_entry.id   0edd507edc1573488e40e60234312c53
#
_cell.length_a   1.000
_cell.length_b   1.000
_cell.length_c   1.000
_cell.angle_alpha   90.00
_cell.angle_beta   90.00
_cell.angle_gamma   90.00
#
_symmetry.space_group_name_H-M   'P 1'
#
loop_
_entity.id
_entity.type
_entity.pdbx_description
1 polymer ?
#
loop_
_entity_poly.entity_id
_entity_poly.type
_entity_poly.pdbx_seq_one_letter_code
_entity_poly.pdbx_strand_id
1 'polypeptide(L)'
;MARPKKPQNDKTKSSKKYGALNPHPKKVTDKMFSDSALAFFDPRDLVQVKYEMLRAVDKEGRSVKQASEAFGFSRPAFYQTQSQFKQAGVTGLVKKRPGPRSAHKLTADVLAFIEEKLEEGKPLRARKLAPLIMKKFGKNVHPRTIERAVARGKKKRK
;
A
#
# COMPACT_ATOMS: atom_id res chain seq x y z
N MET A 1 28.35 -8.45 -27.53
CA MET A 1 27.06 -9.11 -27.21
C MET A 1 26.27 -8.23 -26.25
N ALA A 2 25.13 -7.68 -26.66
CA ALA A 2 24.29 -6.83 -25.83
C ALA A 2 23.57 -7.71 -24.76
N ARG A 3 23.67 -7.31 -23.47
CA ARG A 3 22.94 -7.99 -22.39
C ARG A 3 21.42 -7.88 -22.62
N PRO A 4 20.64 -8.96 -22.48
CA PRO A 4 19.20 -8.88 -22.61
C PRO A 4 18.64 -7.89 -21.58
N LYS A 5 17.88 -6.89 -22.04
CA LYS A 5 17.17 -5.95 -21.16
C LYS A 5 16.17 -6.76 -20.34
N LYS A 6 16.39 -6.86 -19.01
CA LYS A 6 15.37 -7.41 -18.09
C LYS A 6 14.05 -6.67 -18.29
N PRO A 7 12.92 -7.38 -18.39
CA PRO A 7 11.64 -6.73 -18.61
C PRO A 7 11.34 -5.75 -17.45
N GLN A 8 11.10 -4.47 -17.80
CA GLN A 8 10.76 -3.39 -16.86
C GLN A 8 9.55 -3.71 -15.95
N ASN A 9 8.79 -4.74 -16.31
CA ASN A 9 7.59 -5.20 -15.60
C ASN A 9 7.86 -5.76 -14.19
N ASP A 10 9.04 -6.34 -13.92
CA ASP A 10 9.35 -6.96 -12.61
C ASP A 10 9.72 -5.91 -11.54
N LYS A 11 10.45 -4.86 -11.91
CA LYS A 11 10.76 -3.74 -11.00
C LYS A 11 9.49 -3.03 -10.54
N THR A 12 8.57 -2.74 -11.46
CA THR A 12 7.30 -2.06 -11.17
C THR A 12 6.40 -2.89 -10.26
N LYS A 13 6.31 -4.21 -10.49
CA LYS A 13 5.55 -5.14 -9.63
C LYS A 13 6.14 -5.21 -8.23
N SER A 14 7.46 -5.33 -8.10
CA SER A 14 8.18 -5.32 -6.84
C SER A 14 7.96 -4.02 -6.07
N SER A 15 8.19 -2.88 -6.70
CA SER A 15 8.00 -1.55 -6.07
C SER A 15 6.57 -1.35 -5.59
N LYS A 16 5.57 -1.79 -6.37
CA LYS A 16 4.16 -1.77 -5.97
C LYS A 16 3.88 -2.67 -4.76
N LYS A 17 4.47 -3.87 -4.73
CA LYS A 17 4.32 -4.82 -3.61
C LYS A 17 4.85 -4.24 -2.29
N TYR A 18 5.96 -3.52 -2.34
CA TYR A 18 6.60 -2.94 -1.15
C TYR A 18 6.17 -1.50 -0.83
N GLY A 19 5.25 -0.90 -1.60
CA GLY A 19 4.79 0.47 -1.38
C GLY A 19 5.80 1.55 -1.77
N ALA A 20 6.78 1.18 -2.59
CA ALA A 20 7.84 2.05 -3.08
C ALA A 20 7.57 2.61 -4.48
N LEU A 21 6.43 2.32 -5.08
CA LEU A 21 6.06 2.84 -6.39
C LEU A 21 5.51 4.25 -6.29
N ASN A 22 6.11 5.20 -7.03
CA ASN A 22 5.59 6.55 -7.17
C ASN A 22 4.33 6.54 -8.05
N PRO A 23 3.16 6.98 -7.54
CA PRO A 23 1.93 7.03 -8.33
C PRO A 23 1.95 8.14 -9.40
N HIS A 24 2.82 9.14 -9.27
CA HIS A 24 2.88 10.31 -10.14
C HIS A 24 4.29 10.62 -10.66
N PRO A 25 4.97 9.70 -11.36
CA PRO A 25 6.35 9.89 -11.79
C PRO A 25 6.52 11.08 -12.76
N LYS A 26 5.47 11.42 -13.52
CA LYS A 26 5.48 12.57 -14.44
C LYS A 26 5.50 13.94 -13.75
N LYS A 27 5.22 14.00 -12.44
CA LYS A 27 5.29 15.24 -11.66
C LYS A 27 6.71 15.54 -11.16
N VAL A 28 7.63 14.62 -11.28
CA VAL A 28 9.04 14.82 -10.94
C VAL A 28 9.70 15.50 -12.11
N THR A 29 10.05 16.77 -11.95
CA THR A 29 10.62 17.64 -12.98
C THR A 29 12.07 18.01 -12.71
N ASP A 30 12.64 17.53 -11.59
CA ASP A 30 14.02 17.79 -11.25
C ASP A 30 14.97 17.21 -12.30
N LYS A 31 16.00 17.99 -12.68
CA LYS A 31 16.97 17.64 -13.72
C LYS A 31 17.64 16.30 -13.50
N MET A 32 17.91 15.94 -12.23
CA MET A 32 18.53 14.68 -11.85
C MET A 32 17.73 13.45 -12.31
N PHE A 33 16.41 13.55 -12.38
CA PHE A 33 15.51 12.50 -12.84
C PHE A 33 15.17 12.59 -14.33
N SER A 34 15.50 13.71 -14.98
CA SER A 34 15.22 13.95 -16.40
C SER A 34 16.40 13.55 -17.28
N ASP A 35 17.60 13.48 -16.73
CA ASP A 35 18.81 13.15 -17.48
C ASP A 35 18.91 11.63 -17.71
N SER A 36 18.76 11.23 -18.97
CA SER A 36 18.86 9.82 -19.38
C SER A 36 20.26 9.22 -19.17
N ALA A 37 21.30 10.05 -19.09
CA ALA A 37 22.66 9.62 -18.77
C ALA A 37 22.79 9.13 -17.32
N LEU A 38 21.93 9.60 -16.42
CA LEU A 38 21.86 9.20 -15.03
C LEU A 38 20.81 8.10 -14.80
N ALA A 39 20.93 6.97 -15.49
CA ALA A 39 20.00 5.83 -15.37
C ALA A 39 19.79 5.29 -13.93
N PHE A 40 20.58 5.80 -12.98
CA PHE A 40 20.44 5.48 -11.55
C PHE A 40 19.20 6.12 -10.93
N PHE A 41 18.79 7.32 -11.39
CA PHE A 41 17.64 8.04 -10.84
C PHE A 41 16.36 7.65 -11.56
N ASP A 42 15.48 6.91 -10.86
CA ASP A 42 14.18 6.49 -11.42
C ASP A 42 13.04 7.28 -10.77
N PRO A 43 12.33 8.16 -11.53
CA PRO A 43 11.19 8.91 -10.98
C PRO A 43 10.03 8.01 -10.52
N ARG A 44 10.06 6.72 -10.85
CA ARG A 44 9.09 5.72 -10.39
C ARG A 44 9.41 5.18 -9.00
N ASP A 45 10.67 5.33 -8.53
CA ASP A 45 11.05 4.95 -7.17
C ASP A 45 10.67 6.05 -6.18
N LEU A 46 9.57 5.83 -5.45
CA LEU A 46 9.06 6.78 -4.46
C LEU A 46 10.05 7.06 -3.33
N VAL A 47 10.83 6.06 -2.93
CA VAL A 47 11.78 6.20 -1.82
C VAL A 47 12.93 7.09 -2.25
N GLN A 48 13.47 6.85 -3.45
CA GLN A 48 14.54 7.67 -4.01
C GLN A 48 14.07 9.12 -4.22
N VAL A 49 12.91 9.32 -4.84
CA VAL A 49 12.36 10.68 -5.06
C VAL A 49 12.18 11.44 -3.75
N LYS A 50 11.66 10.79 -2.69
CA LYS A 50 11.52 11.42 -1.38
C LYS A 50 12.86 11.73 -0.72
N TYR A 51 13.82 10.81 -0.83
CA TYR A 51 15.15 10.99 -0.25
C TYR A 51 15.85 12.18 -0.90
N GLU A 52 15.87 12.25 -2.24
CA GLU A 52 16.51 13.33 -2.97
C GLU A 52 15.81 14.69 -2.74
N MET A 53 14.49 14.69 -2.58
CA MET A 53 13.76 15.90 -2.16
C MET A 53 14.25 16.44 -0.81
N LEU A 54 14.45 15.57 0.19
CA LEU A 54 14.96 15.97 1.49
C LEU A 54 16.43 16.44 1.41
N ARG A 55 17.25 15.71 0.62
CA ARG A 55 18.66 16.04 0.40
C ARG A 55 18.80 17.41 -0.27
N ALA A 56 17.96 17.73 -1.24
CA ALA A 56 17.99 19.02 -1.93
C ALA A 56 17.76 20.21 -0.97
N VAL A 57 16.93 20.05 0.05
CA VAL A 57 16.74 21.08 1.07
C VAL A 57 17.91 21.10 2.06
N ASP A 58 18.31 19.93 2.57
CA ASP A 58 19.31 19.83 3.64
C ASP A 58 20.75 20.11 3.18
N LYS A 59 21.13 19.68 1.97
CA LYS A 59 22.51 19.77 1.45
C LYS A 59 22.69 20.81 0.35
N GLU A 60 21.67 21.06 -0.46
CA GLU A 60 21.77 22.04 -1.55
C GLU A 60 21.18 23.39 -1.19
N GLY A 61 20.60 23.55 0.01
CA GLY A 61 20.01 24.81 0.48
C GLY A 61 18.78 25.27 -0.30
N ARG A 62 18.12 24.37 -1.05
CA ARG A 62 16.88 24.70 -1.77
C ARG A 62 15.76 25.01 -0.79
N SER A 63 14.90 25.97 -1.12
CA SER A 63 13.72 26.21 -0.31
C SER A 63 12.76 25.01 -0.37
N VAL A 64 12.00 24.78 0.71
CA VAL A 64 10.97 23.71 0.76
C VAL A 64 9.97 23.84 -0.37
N LYS A 65 9.63 25.08 -0.78
CA LYS A 65 8.74 25.31 -1.93
C LYS A 65 9.33 24.77 -3.21
N GLN A 66 10.56 25.17 -3.55
CA GLN A 66 11.24 24.76 -4.77
C GLN A 66 11.45 23.24 -4.82
N ALA A 67 11.93 22.63 -3.71
CA ALA A 67 12.13 21.19 -3.65
C ALA A 67 10.79 20.44 -3.79
N SER A 68 9.74 20.84 -3.08
CA SER A 68 8.44 20.17 -3.18
C SER A 68 7.89 20.21 -4.61
N GLU A 69 7.96 21.35 -5.28
CA GLU A 69 7.50 21.52 -6.65
C GLU A 69 8.33 20.68 -7.63
N ALA A 70 9.65 20.71 -7.55
CA ALA A 70 10.54 19.96 -8.43
C ALA A 70 10.37 18.43 -8.33
N PHE A 71 10.10 17.92 -7.12
CA PHE A 71 9.89 16.51 -6.87
C PHE A 71 8.42 16.06 -6.88
N GLY A 72 7.49 16.95 -7.22
CA GLY A 72 6.07 16.65 -7.41
C GLY A 72 5.29 16.41 -6.12
N PHE A 73 5.70 17.03 -5.01
CA PHE A 73 5.03 16.95 -3.71
C PHE A 73 4.44 18.30 -3.30
N SER A 74 3.54 18.27 -2.31
CA SER A 74 3.10 19.46 -1.59
C SER A 74 4.01 19.75 -0.39
N ARG A 75 4.03 21.01 0.10
CA ARG A 75 4.77 21.37 1.31
C ARG A 75 4.38 20.53 2.54
N PRO A 76 3.08 20.27 2.83
CA PRO A 76 2.70 19.36 3.90
C PRO A 76 3.29 17.95 3.75
N ALA A 77 3.32 17.42 2.51
CA ALA A 77 3.93 16.12 2.23
C ALA A 77 5.45 16.12 2.47
N PHE A 78 6.13 17.24 2.20
CA PHE A 78 7.56 17.40 2.54
C PHE A 78 7.77 17.25 4.04
N TYR A 79 7.05 18.01 4.88
CA TYR A 79 7.22 17.95 6.33
C TYR A 79 6.86 16.59 6.92
N GLN A 80 5.82 15.93 6.40
CA GLN A 80 5.52 14.54 6.75
C GLN A 80 6.67 13.60 6.42
N THR A 81 7.23 13.73 5.21
CA THR A 81 8.36 12.91 4.76
C THR A 81 9.59 13.15 5.62
N GLN A 82 9.88 14.40 5.95
CA GLN A 82 10.98 14.78 6.83
C GLN A 82 10.84 14.18 8.24
N SER A 83 9.63 14.27 8.82
CA SER A 83 9.33 13.67 10.12
C SER A 83 9.50 12.16 10.11
N GLN A 84 8.99 11.48 9.08
CA GLN A 84 9.15 10.03 8.91
C GLN A 84 10.61 9.62 8.76
N PHE A 85 11.38 10.41 8.02
CA PHE A 85 12.83 10.18 7.85
C PHE A 85 13.60 10.37 9.16
N LYS A 86 13.28 11.42 9.92
CA LYS A 86 13.89 11.64 11.25
C LYS A 86 13.60 10.51 12.24
N GLN A 87 12.41 9.91 12.18
CA GLN A 87 11.99 8.83 13.08
C GLN A 87 12.56 7.46 12.71
N ALA A 88 12.66 7.13 11.44
CA ALA A 88 12.96 5.77 10.99
C ALA A 88 13.95 5.70 9.82
N GLY A 89 14.64 6.79 9.49
CA GLY A 89 15.58 6.85 8.38
C GLY A 89 14.91 6.54 7.03
N VAL A 90 15.64 5.92 6.13
CA VAL A 90 15.18 5.56 4.78
C VAL A 90 13.96 4.63 4.83
N THR A 91 13.86 3.75 5.83
CA THR A 91 12.71 2.84 5.98
C THR A 91 11.41 3.59 6.26
N GLY A 92 11.48 4.78 6.87
CA GLY A 92 10.35 5.68 7.08
C GLY A 92 9.76 6.25 5.79
N LEU A 93 10.54 6.29 4.71
CA LEU A 93 10.10 6.82 3.42
C LEU A 93 9.20 5.85 2.65
N VAL A 94 9.23 4.57 3.00
CA VAL A 94 8.36 3.54 2.41
C VAL A 94 6.93 3.78 2.85
N LYS A 95 6.01 3.83 1.90
CA LYS A 95 4.58 4.02 2.18
C LYS A 95 4.02 2.82 2.95
N LYS A 96 3.59 3.04 4.19
CA LYS A 96 2.87 2.01 4.95
C LYS A 96 1.54 1.67 4.27
N ARG A 97 1.20 0.39 4.21
CA ARG A 97 -0.11 -0.03 3.66
C ARG A 97 -1.21 0.52 4.56
N PRO A 98 -2.20 1.23 3.98
CA PRO A 98 -3.32 1.73 4.76
C PRO A 98 -4.21 0.57 5.22
N GLY A 99 -4.80 0.73 6.40
CA GLY A 99 -5.76 -0.20 6.98
C GLY A 99 -5.17 -1.34 7.80
N PRO A 100 -6.02 -2.08 8.49
CA PRO A 100 -5.60 -3.21 9.32
C PRO A 100 -5.03 -4.34 8.48
N ARG A 101 -3.94 -4.97 8.95
CA ARG A 101 -3.28 -6.10 8.28
C ARG A 101 -4.14 -7.38 8.25
N SER A 102 -5.10 -7.49 9.16
CA SER A 102 -6.01 -8.62 9.29
C SER A 102 -7.46 -8.16 9.47
N ALA A 103 -8.39 -9.01 9.12
CA ALA A 103 -9.82 -8.75 9.32
C ALA A 103 -10.15 -8.81 10.83
N HIS A 104 -10.37 -7.65 11.46
CA HIS A 104 -10.67 -7.56 12.90
C HIS A 104 -12.08 -8.04 13.26
N LYS A 105 -13.04 -8.03 12.34
CA LYS A 105 -14.41 -8.51 12.55
C LYS A 105 -14.60 -9.99 12.16
N LEU A 106 -13.95 -10.45 11.11
CA LEU A 106 -13.99 -11.82 10.63
C LEU A 106 -12.68 -12.51 11.03
N THR A 107 -12.55 -12.85 12.30
CA THR A 107 -11.43 -13.65 12.82
C THR A 107 -11.55 -15.11 12.37
N ALA A 108 -10.50 -15.91 12.56
CA ALA A 108 -10.50 -17.33 12.23
C ALA A 108 -11.69 -18.09 12.86
N ASP A 109 -11.97 -17.80 14.13
CA ASP A 109 -13.08 -18.42 14.87
C ASP A 109 -14.45 -18.08 14.30
N VAL A 110 -14.65 -16.81 13.86
CA VAL A 110 -15.90 -16.39 13.23
C VAL A 110 -16.05 -17.03 11.86
N LEU A 111 -14.96 -17.19 11.11
CA LEU A 111 -14.98 -17.86 9.80
C LEU A 111 -15.29 -19.36 9.97
N ALA A 112 -14.67 -20.04 10.92
CA ALA A 112 -14.95 -21.44 11.22
C ALA A 112 -16.43 -21.64 11.61
N PHE A 113 -16.98 -20.77 12.44
CA PHE A 113 -18.41 -20.80 12.80
C PHE A 113 -19.33 -20.58 11.58
N ILE A 114 -18.97 -19.69 10.68
CA ILE A 114 -19.73 -19.48 9.43
C ILE A 114 -19.66 -20.74 8.56
N GLU A 115 -18.49 -21.38 8.45
CA GLU A 115 -18.30 -22.62 7.70
C GLU A 115 -19.09 -23.79 8.29
N GLU A 116 -19.05 -23.97 9.61
CA GLU A 116 -19.85 -24.96 10.34
C GLU A 116 -21.35 -24.83 10.01
N LYS A 117 -21.86 -23.62 10.06
CA LYS A 117 -23.28 -23.36 9.74
C LYS A 117 -23.63 -23.53 8.26
N LEU A 118 -22.65 -23.49 7.37
CA LEU A 118 -22.83 -23.77 5.94
C LEU A 118 -22.84 -25.25 5.62
N GLU A 119 -22.08 -26.08 6.33
CA GLU A 119 -21.99 -27.52 6.15
C GLU A 119 -23.29 -28.26 6.59
N GLU A 120 -24.12 -27.62 7.41
CA GLU A 120 -25.44 -28.13 7.79
C GLU A 120 -26.48 -28.15 6.65
N GLY A 121 -26.07 -27.95 5.38
CA GLY A 121 -26.91 -28.10 4.17
C GLY A 121 -28.00 -27.05 3.99
N LYS A 122 -28.03 -26.04 4.81
CA LYS A 122 -29.04 -24.95 4.72
C LYS A 122 -28.53 -23.80 3.86
N PRO A 123 -29.38 -23.19 3.03
CA PRO A 123 -28.97 -22.04 2.22
C PRO A 123 -28.50 -20.90 3.10
N LEU A 124 -27.33 -20.31 2.76
CA LEU A 124 -26.73 -19.21 3.50
C LEU A 124 -27.68 -18.01 3.58
N ARG A 125 -28.25 -17.79 4.75
CA ARG A 125 -29.00 -16.56 5.05
C ARG A 125 -28.13 -15.66 5.92
N ALA A 126 -27.24 -14.88 5.30
CA ALA A 126 -26.30 -13.98 5.99
C ALA A 126 -26.97 -13.04 7.00
N ARG A 127 -28.23 -12.64 6.73
CA ARG A 127 -29.05 -11.85 7.67
C ARG A 127 -29.35 -12.61 8.97
N LYS A 128 -29.49 -13.94 8.92
CA LYS A 128 -29.73 -14.77 10.13
C LYS A 128 -28.41 -15.07 10.87
N LEU A 129 -27.28 -15.15 10.16
CA LEU A 129 -25.96 -15.39 10.76
C LEU A 129 -25.42 -14.17 11.51
N ALA A 130 -25.69 -12.96 11.04
CA ALA A 130 -25.20 -11.73 11.67
C ALA A 130 -25.57 -11.61 13.15
N PRO A 131 -26.85 -11.80 13.58
CA PRO A 131 -27.21 -11.78 15.00
C PRO A 131 -26.59 -12.93 15.80
N LEU A 132 -26.41 -14.11 15.22
CA LEU A 132 -25.76 -15.24 15.87
C LEU A 132 -24.26 -14.94 16.15
N ILE A 133 -23.57 -14.32 15.19
CA ILE A 133 -22.19 -13.88 15.36
C ILE A 133 -22.09 -12.80 16.45
N MET A 134 -23.03 -11.87 16.48
CA MET A 134 -23.09 -10.86 17.54
C MET A 134 -23.29 -11.52 18.92
N LYS A 135 -24.21 -12.48 19.04
CA LYS A 135 -24.49 -13.19 20.31
C LYS A 135 -23.30 -14.04 20.79
N LYS A 136 -22.63 -14.75 19.85
CA LYS A 136 -21.55 -15.70 20.23
C LYS A 136 -20.19 -15.01 20.40
N PHE A 137 -19.87 -13.99 19.59
CA PHE A 137 -18.54 -13.38 19.53
C PHE A 137 -18.51 -11.88 19.89
N GLY A 138 -19.67 -11.27 20.20
CA GLY A 138 -19.76 -9.84 20.49
C GLY A 138 -19.40 -8.92 19.30
N LYS A 139 -19.38 -9.45 18.06
CA LYS A 139 -18.93 -8.72 16.88
C LYS A 139 -20.09 -8.37 15.96
N ASN A 140 -20.31 -7.07 15.76
CA ASN A 140 -21.29 -6.60 14.81
C ASN A 140 -20.74 -6.72 13.37
N VAL A 141 -21.20 -7.69 12.60
CA VAL A 141 -20.80 -7.97 11.22
C VAL A 141 -21.98 -7.74 10.28
N HIS A 142 -21.79 -6.87 9.28
CA HIS A 142 -22.84 -6.64 8.28
C HIS A 142 -23.05 -7.88 7.40
N PRO A 143 -24.30 -8.28 7.04
CA PRO A 143 -24.60 -9.48 6.25
C PRO A 143 -23.80 -9.59 4.95
N ARG A 144 -23.64 -8.47 4.21
CA ARG A 144 -22.84 -8.43 2.98
C ARG A 144 -21.36 -8.79 3.19
N THR A 145 -20.83 -8.55 4.39
CA THR A 145 -19.45 -8.93 4.74
C THR A 145 -19.33 -10.44 4.89
N ILE A 146 -20.36 -11.10 5.46
CA ILE A 146 -20.46 -12.55 5.57
C ILE A 146 -20.54 -13.19 4.18
N GLU A 147 -21.41 -12.69 3.31
CA GLU A 147 -21.55 -13.16 1.93
C GLU A 147 -20.22 -13.09 1.16
N ARG A 148 -19.51 -11.96 1.27
CA ARG A 148 -18.20 -11.79 0.64
C ARG A 148 -17.15 -12.74 1.18
N ALA A 149 -17.17 -13.04 2.48
CA ALA A 149 -16.23 -13.97 3.11
C ALA A 149 -16.46 -15.40 2.59
N VAL A 150 -17.71 -15.85 2.52
CA VAL A 150 -18.09 -17.15 1.97
C VAL A 150 -17.72 -17.27 0.51
N ALA A 151 -17.99 -16.25 -0.30
CA ALA A 151 -17.63 -16.25 -1.73
C ALA A 151 -16.11 -16.37 -1.94
N ARG A 152 -15.29 -15.73 -1.06
CA ARG A 152 -13.83 -15.85 -1.09
C ARG A 152 -13.34 -17.23 -0.67
N GLY A 153 -13.98 -17.85 0.32
CA GLY A 153 -13.67 -19.22 0.78
C GLY A 153 -13.92 -20.24 -0.33
N LYS A 154 -15.04 -20.16 -1.03
CA LYS A 154 -15.37 -21.02 -2.19
C LYS A 154 -14.34 -20.88 -3.34
N LYS A 155 -13.84 -19.66 -3.59
CA LYS A 155 -12.85 -19.41 -4.65
C LYS A 155 -11.44 -19.94 -4.32
N LYS A 156 -11.11 -20.14 -3.03
CA LYS A 156 -9.82 -20.71 -2.62
C LYS A 156 -9.81 -22.24 -2.64
N ARG A 157 -10.98 -22.88 -2.62
CA ARG A 157 -11.14 -24.34 -2.64
C ARG A 157 -11.26 -24.93 -4.07
N LYS A 158 -11.34 -24.08 -5.10
CA LYS A 158 -11.22 -24.43 -6.52
C LYS A 158 -9.79 -24.12 -7.01
#